data_53b2ca41fe442fddf25fbea5301255b8
#
_entry.id   53b2ca41fe442fddf25fbea5301255b8
#
_cell.length_a   1.000
_cell.length_b   1.000
_cell.length_c   1.000
_cell.angle_alpha   90.00
_cell.angle_beta   90.00
_cell.angle_gamma   90.00
#
_symmetry.space_group_name_H-M   'P 1'
#
loop_
_entity.id
_entity.type
_entity.pdbx_description
1 polymer ?
#
loop_
_entity_poly.entity_id
_entity_poly.type
_entity_poly.pdbx_seq_one_letter_code
_entity_poly.pdbx_strand_id
1 'polypeptide(L)'
;MPESKNNPATQEAVELQSDTLNTVEIQTKQESSATPEQEIERDIYGEDYLGIETAIGMYDMGGYYTKEQALQHLEKSWTAIYLNSEGSILRIPVRFEMLETEVDPFFEECDPKYKMQVLLDAQYQQELLNLKPIVYLSGLTFNDVEPSKDRLYYTLKSETNQKTNDQGYKLNYYDFDWKAYKIVNQDTIGQQLLKLNGFLDDPVINPILEADIDGDGLNDLYASVASKYSYSLTVLFLSSLAEPSNAVKAVAALQDFGC
;
A
#
# COMPACT_ATOMS: atom_id res chain seq x y z
N MET A 1 44.10 51.73 -22.88
CA MET A 1 42.70 51.94 -22.56
C MET A 1 41.93 52.02 -23.86
N PRO A 2 41.01 51.07 -24.09
CA PRO A 2 39.78 51.40 -24.81
C PRO A 2 38.55 50.91 -24.00
N GLU A 3 37.50 51.66 -24.22
CA GLU A 3 36.23 51.67 -23.51
C GLU A 3 35.38 50.40 -23.71
N SER A 4 34.82 49.98 -22.64
CA SER A 4 33.79 48.92 -22.56
C SER A 4 32.45 49.49 -23.02
N LYS A 5 31.89 48.96 -24.09
CA LYS A 5 30.48 49.20 -24.49
C LYS A 5 29.57 48.13 -23.86
N ASN A 6 28.72 48.58 -22.94
CA ASN A 6 27.59 47.86 -22.41
C ASN A 6 26.52 47.65 -23.50
N ASN A 7 26.10 46.38 -23.68
CA ASN A 7 24.94 46.06 -24.47
C ASN A 7 23.86 45.46 -23.54
N PRO A 8 22.66 46.01 -23.45
CA PRO A 8 21.60 45.45 -22.61
C PRO A 8 20.93 44.28 -23.35
N ALA A 9 20.96 43.14 -22.72
CA ALA A 9 20.21 41.98 -23.18
C ALA A 9 18.71 42.17 -22.92
N THR A 10 17.96 42.15 -24.00
CA THR A 10 16.50 42.13 -24.03
C THR A 10 16.02 40.82 -23.50
N GLN A 11 15.35 40.79 -22.36
CA GLN A 11 14.59 39.66 -21.89
C GLN A 11 13.27 39.58 -22.64
N GLU A 12 13.13 38.62 -23.54
CA GLU A 12 11.84 38.18 -24.07
C GLU A 12 11.12 37.36 -22.99
N ALA A 13 10.03 37.93 -22.49
CA ALA A 13 9.07 37.21 -21.66
C ALA A 13 8.31 36.22 -22.53
N VAL A 14 8.53 34.91 -22.29
CA VAL A 14 7.72 33.87 -22.85
C VAL A 14 6.40 33.80 -22.06
N GLU A 15 5.35 34.29 -22.66
CA GLU A 15 3.98 34.15 -22.21
C GLU A 15 3.57 32.67 -22.32
N LEU A 16 3.50 31.97 -21.19
CA LEU A 16 2.88 30.65 -21.07
C LEU A 16 1.37 30.82 -21.24
N GLN A 17 0.88 30.46 -22.41
CA GLN A 17 -0.54 30.27 -22.64
C GLN A 17 -1.05 29.15 -21.75
N SER A 18 -1.94 29.46 -20.85
CA SER A 18 -2.69 28.52 -20.04
C SER A 18 -3.69 27.80 -20.94
N ASP A 19 -3.38 26.57 -21.34
CA ASP A 19 -4.34 25.67 -21.96
C ASP A 19 -5.44 25.35 -20.97
N THR A 20 -6.63 25.83 -21.30
CA THR A 20 -7.89 25.52 -20.62
C THR A 20 -8.13 24.01 -20.68
N LEU A 21 -7.94 23.32 -19.56
CA LEU A 21 -8.38 21.94 -19.39
C LEU A 21 -9.89 21.88 -19.56
N ASN A 22 -10.32 21.35 -20.70
CA ASN A 22 -11.70 20.97 -20.93
C ASN A 22 -12.07 19.86 -19.92
N THR A 23 -12.92 20.21 -18.99
CA THR A 23 -13.58 19.26 -18.09
C THR A 23 -14.48 18.37 -18.94
N VAL A 24 -14.03 17.17 -19.22
CA VAL A 24 -14.88 16.13 -19.84
C VAL A 24 -15.83 15.62 -18.76
N GLU A 25 -17.07 16.06 -18.79
CA GLU A 25 -18.16 15.45 -18.04
C GLU A 25 -18.41 14.03 -18.58
N ILE A 26 -17.93 13.02 -17.87
CA ILE A 26 -18.28 11.63 -18.12
C ILE A 26 -19.68 11.39 -17.58
N GLN A 27 -20.67 11.38 -18.46
CA GLN A 27 -22.01 10.92 -18.12
C GLN A 27 -21.99 9.40 -17.91
N THR A 28 -21.89 8.96 -16.69
CA THR A 28 -22.21 7.58 -16.30
C THR A 28 -23.71 7.39 -16.29
N LYS A 29 -24.26 6.81 -17.35
CA LYS A 29 -25.61 6.27 -17.37
C LYS A 29 -25.58 4.86 -16.78
N GLN A 30 -25.90 4.76 -15.49
CA GLN A 30 -26.57 3.60 -14.90
C GLN A 30 -27.19 4.05 -13.57
N GLU A 31 -28.42 4.59 -13.64
CA GLU A 31 -29.31 4.64 -12.50
C GLU A 31 -29.83 3.22 -12.23
N SER A 32 -29.16 2.53 -11.33
CA SER A 32 -29.76 1.43 -10.59
C SER A 32 -30.47 2.05 -9.39
N SER A 33 -31.78 1.86 -9.28
CA SER A 33 -32.59 2.27 -8.14
C SER A 33 -32.14 1.52 -6.90
N ALA A 34 -31.19 2.07 -6.16
CA ALA A 34 -30.79 1.58 -4.86
C ALA A 34 -31.75 2.15 -3.82
N THR A 35 -32.42 1.26 -3.12
CA THR A 35 -33.07 1.48 -1.81
C THR A 35 -32.13 2.27 -0.90
N PRO A 36 -32.60 3.20 -0.03
CA PRO A 36 -31.71 3.90 0.88
C PRO A 36 -30.97 2.87 1.73
N GLU A 37 -29.68 2.75 1.46
CA GLU A 37 -28.77 1.92 2.23
C GLU A 37 -28.78 2.44 3.66
N GLN A 38 -29.28 1.60 4.58
CA GLN A 38 -28.89 1.72 5.96
C GLN A 38 -27.37 1.72 5.97
N GLU A 39 -26.77 2.81 6.45
CA GLU A 39 -25.35 2.85 6.83
C GLU A 39 -25.14 1.75 7.86
N ILE A 40 -24.82 0.56 7.37
CA ILE A 40 -24.28 -0.48 8.21
C ILE A 40 -22.90 0.04 8.58
N GLU A 41 -22.73 0.42 9.83
CA GLU A 41 -21.43 0.54 10.49
C GLU A 41 -20.74 -0.82 10.32
N ARG A 42 -20.11 -1.04 9.18
CA ARG A 42 -19.29 -2.21 8.95
C ARG A 42 -17.99 -1.94 9.70
N ASP A 43 -17.85 -2.61 10.81
CA ASP A 43 -16.54 -2.79 11.42
C ASP A 43 -15.60 -3.33 10.34
N ILE A 44 -14.68 -2.47 9.87
CA ILE A 44 -13.68 -2.84 8.88
C ILE A 44 -12.61 -3.63 9.62
N TYR A 45 -12.95 -4.86 10.01
CA TYR A 45 -12.06 -5.75 10.71
C TYR A 45 -11.76 -6.96 9.82
N GLY A 46 -10.49 -7.10 9.47
CA GLY A 46 -9.93 -8.34 8.97
C GLY A 46 -9.90 -8.51 7.45
N GLU A 47 -9.27 -9.59 7.05
CA GLU A 47 -9.06 -10.04 5.68
C GLU A 47 -10.39 -10.22 4.92
N ASP A 48 -11.46 -10.58 5.62
CA ASP A 48 -12.80 -10.81 5.06
C ASP A 48 -13.39 -9.57 4.38
N TYR A 49 -13.01 -8.37 4.83
CA TYR A 49 -13.49 -7.12 4.23
C TYR A 49 -12.99 -6.91 2.80
N LEU A 50 -11.79 -7.35 2.51
CA LEU A 50 -11.12 -7.14 1.21
C LEU A 50 -11.37 -8.28 0.23
N GLY A 51 -12.05 -9.36 0.67
CA GLY A 51 -12.30 -10.53 -0.17
C GLY A 51 -11.00 -11.18 -0.66
N ILE A 52 -9.98 -11.20 0.19
CA ILE A 52 -8.66 -11.72 -0.16
C ILE A 52 -8.72 -13.25 -0.14
N GLU A 53 -8.73 -13.84 -1.32
CA GLU A 53 -8.71 -15.29 -1.55
C GLU A 53 -7.48 -15.66 -2.39
N THR A 54 -6.29 -15.55 -1.80
CA THR A 54 -5.07 -15.92 -2.54
C THR A 54 -4.13 -16.79 -1.70
N ALA A 55 -3.26 -17.52 -2.40
CA ALA A 55 -2.18 -18.28 -1.77
C ALA A 55 -0.94 -17.41 -1.45
N ILE A 56 -1.01 -16.09 -1.71
CA ILE A 56 0.09 -15.18 -1.46
C ILE A 56 0.16 -14.91 0.03
N GLY A 57 1.27 -15.29 0.64
CA GLY A 57 1.57 -14.98 2.03
C GLY A 57 2.33 -13.67 2.13
N MET A 58 2.01 -12.90 3.16
CA MET A 58 2.72 -11.67 3.52
C MET A 58 3.22 -11.77 4.95
N TYR A 59 4.40 -11.21 5.23
CA TYR A 59 5.01 -11.22 6.53
C TYR A 59 5.80 -9.92 6.76
N ASP A 60 5.77 -9.40 7.97
CA ASP A 60 6.67 -8.37 8.43
C ASP A 60 7.43 -8.83 9.69
N MET A 61 8.52 -8.15 10.05
CA MET A 61 9.48 -8.61 11.06
C MET A 61 9.06 -8.35 12.52
N GLY A 62 7.79 -8.00 12.78
CA GLY A 62 7.36 -7.52 14.10
C GLY A 62 6.71 -8.57 15.01
N GLY A 63 6.21 -9.65 14.45
CA GLY A 63 5.29 -10.54 15.14
C GLY A 63 5.94 -11.63 15.99
N TYR A 64 5.23 -12.05 17.03
CA TYR A 64 5.45 -13.31 17.73
C TYR A 64 4.44 -14.34 17.23
N TYR A 65 4.83 -15.62 17.20
CA TYR A 65 4.06 -16.69 16.62
C TYR A 65 3.92 -17.86 17.58
N THR A 66 2.84 -18.61 17.48
CA THR A 66 2.80 -19.97 18.02
C THR A 66 3.77 -20.84 17.24
N LYS A 67 4.11 -21.99 17.79
CA LYS A 67 5.01 -22.95 17.11
C LYS A 67 4.44 -23.40 15.77
N GLU A 68 3.15 -23.64 15.70
CA GLU A 68 2.43 -24.08 14.52
C GLU A 68 2.46 -23.01 13.41
N GLN A 69 2.20 -21.76 13.76
CA GLN A 69 2.28 -20.63 12.82
C GLN A 69 3.71 -20.46 12.30
N ALA A 70 4.71 -20.49 13.18
CA ALA A 70 6.11 -20.38 12.79
C ALA A 70 6.53 -21.51 11.82
N LEU A 71 6.13 -22.74 12.08
CA LEU A 71 6.42 -23.88 11.19
C LEU A 71 5.81 -23.71 9.81
N GLN A 72 4.57 -23.18 9.71
CA GLN A 72 3.93 -22.89 8.43
C GLN A 72 4.71 -21.85 7.59
N HIS A 73 5.38 -20.90 8.24
CA HIS A 73 6.24 -19.95 7.54
C HIS A 73 7.52 -20.60 7.03
N LEU A 74 8.09 -21.58 7.74
CA LEU A 74 9.32 -22.27 7.33
C LEU A 74 9.13 -23.15 6.08
N GLU A 75 7.91 -23.61 5.81
CA GLU A 75 7.60 -24.44 4.65
C GLU A 75 7.46 -23.65 3.35
N LYS A 76 7.37 -22.33 3.42
CA LYS A 76 7.17 -21.45 2.27
C LYS A 76 8.50 -20.95 1.71
N SER A 77 8.51 -20.70 0.40
CA SER A 77 9.58 -19.92 -0.24
C SER A 77 9.24 -18.44 -0.14
N TRP A 78 10.18 -17.65 0.41
CA TRP A 78 9.99 -16.24 0.67
C TRP A 78 10.91 -15.37 -0.18
N THR A 79 10.41 -14.21 -0.58
CA THR A 79 11.15 -13.14 -1.22
C THR A 79 11.00 -11.88 -0.41
N ALA A 80 12.10 -11.28 0.00
CA ALA A 80 12.12 -9.98 0.64
C ALA A 80 12.13 -8.88 -0.42
N ILE A 81 11.29 -7.89 -0.22
CA ILE A 81 11.17 -6.71 -1.08
C ILE A 81 11.91 -5.55 -0.43
N TYR A 82 12.88 -5.00 -1.13
CA TYR A 82 13.64 -3.82 -0.71
C TYR A 82 13.48 -2.69 -1.72
N LEU A 83 13.62 -1.47 -1.25
CA LEU A 83 13.75 -0.28 -2.08
C LEU A 83 15.19 0.21 -1.94
N ASN A 84 15.93 0.29 -3.03
CA ASN A 84 17.29 0.82 -3.02
C ASN A 84 17.28 2.37 -3.05
N SER A 85 18.45 2.99 -2.92
CA SER A 85 18.60 4.45 -2.92
C SER A 85 18.23 5.12 -4.24
N GLU A 86 18.13 4.37 -5.31
CA GLU A 86 17.74 4.84 -6.65
C GLU A 86 16.24 4.73 -6.89
N GLY A 87 15.48 4.19 -5.92
CA GLY A 87 14.04 3.95 -6.03
C GLY A 87 13.67 2.67 -6.78
N SER A 88 14.64 1.77 -7.03
CA SER A 88 14.39 0.49 -7.69
C SER A 88 14.04 -0.59 -6.67
N ILE A 89 13.15 -1.51 -7.06
CA ILE A 89 12.78 -2.68 -6.28
C ILE A 89 13.83 -3.76 -6.42
N LEU A 90 14.33 -4.26 -5.28
CA LEU A 90 15.15 -5.47 -5.21
C LEU A 90 14.31 -6.61 -4.64
N ARG A 91 14.31 -7.75 -5.31
CA ARG A 91 13.58 -8.97 -4.95
C ARG A 91 14.60 -10.03 -4.55
N ILE A 92 14.76 -10.24 -3.26
CA ILE A 92 15.82 -11.10 -2.71
C ILE A 92 15.21 -12.38 -2.12
N PRO A 93 15.54 -13.57 -2.64
CA PRO A 93 15.16 -14.82 -2.02
C PRO A 93 15.71 -14.91 -0.60
N VAL A 94 14.85 -15.27 0.36
CA VAL A 94 15.25 -15.41 1.76
C VAL A 94 14.70 -16.70 2.34
N ARG A 95 15.30 -17.13 3.45
CA ARG A 95 14.83 -18.22 4.28
C ARG A 95 14.60 -17.69 5.69
N PHE A 96 13.71 -18.33 6.42
CA PHE A 96 13.51 -18.04 7.82
C PHE A 96 14.04 -19.18 8.69
N GLU A 97 14.48 -18.84 9.87
CA GLU A 97 14.61 -19.77 10.98
C GLU A 97 13.75 -19.32 12.16
N MET A 98 13.32 -20.28 12.94
CA MET A 98 12.49 -20.04 14.12
C MET A 98 13.37 -19.93 15.35
N LEU A 99 13.22 -18.84 16.09
CA LEU A 99 13.88 -18.63 17.38
C LEU A 99 12.84 -18.66 18.48
N GLU A 100 13.06 -19.51 19.47
CA GLU A 100 12.33 -19.44 20.73
C GLU A 100 12.85 -18.23 21.54
N THR A 101 11.95 -17.38 22.01
CA THR A 101 12.31 -16.19 22.77
C THR A 101 11.63 -16.22 24.13
N GLU A 102 12.30 -15.66 25.15
CA GLU A 102 11.63 -15.33 26.39
C GLU A 102 10.62 -14.21 26.10
N VAL A 103 9.35 -14.49 26.39
CA VAL A 103 8.27 -13.51 26.24
C VAL A 103 8.38 -12.51 27.40
N ASP A 104 8.20 -11.22 27.10
CA ASP A 104 8.08 -10.20 28.13
C ASP A 104 6.95 -10.59 29.10
N PRO A 105 7.19 -10.58 30.43
CA PRO A 105 6.18 -10.94 31.44
C PRO A 105 4.83 -10.21 31.29
N PHE A 106 4.81 -9.04 30.67
CA PHE A 106 3.58 -8.32 30.36
C PHE A 106 2.72 -8.98 29.29
N PHE A 107 3.31 -9.90 28.49
CA PHE A 107 2.65 -10.62 27.41
C PHE A 107 2.55 -12.14 27.70
N GLU A 108 2.72 -12.56 28.96
CA GLU A 108 2.65 -13.99 29.33
C GLU A 108 1.31 -14.65 28.98
N GLU A 109 0.23 -13.87 28.87
CA GLU A 109 -1.09 -14.36 28.45
C GLU A 109 -1.21 -14.55 26.94
N CYS A 110 -0.32 -13.93 26.16
CA CYS A 110 -0.21 -14.12 24.72
C CYS A 110 0.76 -15.29 24.50
N ASP A 111 0.26 -16.49 24.21
CA ASP A 111 1.04 -17.73 24.04
C ASP A 111 2.06 -17.80 22.88
N PRO A 112 2.26 -16.79 22.01
CA PRO A 112 3.29 -16.84 20.98
C PRO A 112 4.69 -16.58 21.55
N LYS A 113 5.55 -17.61 21.44
CA LYS A 113 6.94 -17.60 21.99
C LYS A 113 8.02 -17.60 20.91
N TYR A 114 7.63 -17.57 19.66
CA TYR A 114 8.56 -17.76 18.55
C TYR A 114 8.66 -16.48 17.71
N LYS A 115 9.89 -16.11 17.40
CA LYS A 115 10.20 -15.10 16.38
C LYS A 115 10.79 -15.74 15.15
N MET A 116 10.58 -15.13 14.01
CA MET A 116 11.20 -15.54 12.77
C MET A 116 12.44 -14.68 12.53
N GLN A 117 13.58 -15.33 12.31
CA GLN A 117 14.81 -14.65 11.90
C GLN A 117 15.05 -14.90 10.42
N VAL A 118 15.40 -13.84 9.70
CA VAL A 118 15.74 -13.92 8.29
C VAL A 118 17.16 -14.42 8.09
N LEU A 119 17.33 -15.38 7.23
CA LEU A 119 18.61 -15.89 6.75
C LEU A 119 18.82 -15.37 5.31
N LEU A 120 19.79 -14.50 5.16
CA LEU A 120 20.26 -14.00 3.86
C LEU A 120 21.46 -14.81 3.39
N ASP A 121 21.49 -15.16 2.12
CA ASP A 121 22.69 -15.73 1.51
C ASP A 121 23.82 -14.71 1.53
N ALA A 122 25.06 -15.19 1.69
CA ALA A 122 26.24 -14.35 1.91
C ALA A 122 26.47 -13.29 0.81
N GLN A 123 26.06 -13.59 -0.43
CA GLN A 123 26.18 -12.68 -1.56
C GLN A 123 25.36 -11.40 -1.38
N TYR A 124 24.23 -11.45 -0.65
CA TYR A 124 23.36 -10.30 -0.43
C TYR A 124 23.66 -9.54 0.86
N GLN A 125 24.38 -10.15 1.81
CA GLN A 125 24.60 -9.55 3.13
C GLN A 125 25.32 -8.20 3.05
N GLN A 126 26.30 -8.06 2.14
CA GLN A 126 27.05 -6.82 1.99
C GLN A 126 26.25 -5.75 1.25
N GLU A 127 25.49 -6.14 0.22
CA GLU A 127 24.68 -5.23 -0.59
C GLU A 127 23.52 -4.63 0.24
N LEU A 128 22.92 -5.43 1.10
CA LEU A 128 21.74 -5.07 1.89
C LEU A 128 22.05 -4.55 3.30
N LEU A 129 23.34 -4.36 3.64
CA LEU A 129 23.78 -4.04 5.00
C LEU A 129 23.06 -2.84 5.64
N ASN A 130 22.66 -1.86 4.82
CA ASN A 130 21.99 -0.64 5.24
C ASN A 130 20.53 -0.53 4.77
N LEU A 131 20.01 -1.57 4.16
CA LEU A 131 18.64 -1.62 3.66
C LEU A 131 17.78 -2.45 4.61
N LYS A 132 16.54 -1.99 4.83
CA LYS A 132 15.53 -2.77 5.52
C LYS A 132 14.54 -3.30 4.51
N PRO A 133 14.12 -4.55 4.61
CA PRO A 133 13.03 -5.05 3.79
C PRO A 133 11.74 -4.30 4.13
N ILE A 134 10.95 -4.05 3.09
CA ILE A 134 9.63 -3.40 3.24
C ILE A 134 8.60 -4.46 3.63
N VAL A 135 8.66 -5.62 2.96
CA VAL A 135 7.75 -6.75 3.19
C VAL A 135 8.40 -8.04 2.69
N TYR A 136 7.97 -9.16 3.24
CA TYR A 136 8.30 -10.50 2.74
C TYR A 136 7.07 -11.12 2.10
N LEU A 137 7.22 -11.68 0.91
CA LEU A 137 6.14 -12.26 0.12
C LEU A 137 6.43 -13.72 -0.18
N SER A 138 5.40 -14.56 -0.12
CA SER A 138 5.47 -15.97 -0.54
C SER A 138 4.31 -16.29 -1.48
N GLY A 139 4.49 -17.30 -2.34
CA GLY A 139 3.45 -17.71 -3.28
C GLY A 139 3.25 -16.76 -4.47
N LEU A 140 4.05 -15.70 -4.59
CA LEU A 140 4.02 -14.77 -5.70
C LEU A 140 5.02 -15.18 -6.78
N THR A 141 4.61 -15.11 -8.04
CA THR A 141 5.52 -15.25 -9.17
C THR A 141 5.99 -13.86 -9.57
N PHE A 142 7.30 -13.69 -9.61
CA PHE A 142 7.92 -12.44 -10.05
C PHE A 142 8.25 -12.54 -11.53
N ASN A 143 7.94 -11.48 -12.25
CA ASN A 143 8.27 -11.28 -13.65
C ASN A 143 9.46 -10.33 -13.75
N ASP A 144 10.00 -10.19 -14.94
CA ASP A 144 11.03 -9.20 -15.27
C ASP A 144 10.70 -8.65 -16.65
N VAL A 145 9.62 -7.88 -16.69
CA VAL A 145 9.08 -7.32 -17.92
C VAL A 145 9.52 -5.87 -18.02
N GLU A 146 9.84 -5.44 -19.23
CA GLU A 146 10.11 -4.02 -19.50
C GLU A 146 8.91 -3.16 -19.07
N PRO A 147 9.16 -1.94 -18.56
CA PRO A 147 8.08 -1.06 -18.13
C PRO A 147 6.98 -0.91 -19.16
N SER A 148 5.75 -1.12 -18.76
CA SER A 148 4.58 -1.03 -19.63
C SER A 148 4.40 0.39 -20.16
N LYS A 149 3.76 0.52 -21.36
CA LYS A 149 3.24 1.81 -21.82
C LYS A 149 1.96 2.21 -21.10
N ASP A 150 1.28 1.23 -20.52
CA ASP A 150 0.13 1.45 -19.66
C ASP A 150 0.60 2.14 -18.37
N ARG A 151 -0.31 2.85 -17.75
CA ARG A 151 -0.01 3.60 -16.52
C ARG A 151 -0.98 3.21 -15.43
N LEU A 152 -0.48 3.05 -14.24
CA LEU A 152 -1.25 2.88 -13.04
C LEU A 152 -0.85 3.95 -12.04
N TYR A 153 -1.82 4.63 -11.46
CA TYR A 153 -1.59 5.65 -10.43
C TYR A 153 -2.71 5.64 -9.41
N TYR A 154 -2.41 6.19 -8.25
CA TYR A 154 -3.30 6.20 -7.10
C TYR A 154 -3.59 7.63 -6.67
N THR A 155 -4.79 7.86 -6.15
CA THR A 155 -5.16 9.14 -5.55
C THR A 155 -5.77 8.89 -4.18
N LEU A 156 -5.19 9.47 -3.15
CA LEU A 156 -5.70 9.44 -1.80
C LEU A 156 -6.13 10.86 -1.40
N LYS A 157 -7.43 11.06 -1.22
CA LYS A 157 -7.96 12.20 -0.51
C LYS A 157 -8.02 11.86 0.97
N SER A 158 -7.37 12.65 1.82
CA SER A 158 -7.38 12.49 3.28
C SER A 158 -7.71 13.85 3.89
N GLU A 159 -8.84 13.95 4.55
CA GLU A 159 -9.29 15.15 5.25
C GLU A 159 -9.62 14.83 6.70
N THR A 160 -9.19 15.72 7.60
CA THR A 160 -9.54 15.64 9.02
C THR A 160 -10.20 16.95 9.42
N ASN A 161 -11.40 16.87 9.94
CA ASN A 161 -12.17 18.01 10.38
C ASN A 161 -12.70 17.78 11.80
N GLN A 162 -12.89 18.83 12.59
CA GLN A 162 -13.58 18.71 13.86
C GLN A 162 -15.09 18.79 13.63
N LYS A 163 -15.82 17.77 14.09
CA LYS A 163 -17.28 17.75 14.10
C LYS A 163 -17.79 17.44 15.52
N THR A 164 -19.03 17.86 15.79
CA THR A 164 -19.68 17.54 17.05
C THR A 164 -20.47 16.25 16.86
N ASN A 165 -20.21 15.25 17.72
CA ASN A 165 -20.94 13.99 17.71
C ASN A 165 -22.33 14.14 18.38
N ASP A 166 -23.16 13.10 18.37
CA ASP A 166 -24.52 13.10 18.91
C ASP A 166 -24.57 13.37 20.44
N GLN A 167 -23.47 13.17 21.13
CA GLN A 167 -23.31 13.44 22.56
C GLN A 167 -22.84 14.86 22.85
N GLY A 168 -22.60 15.69 21.80
CA GLY A 168 -22.17 17.09 21.94
C GLY A 168 -20.66 17.28 22.08
N TYR A 169 -19.83 16.24 21.93
CA TYR A 169 -18.36 16.34 21.99
C TYR A 169 -17.79 16.70 20.64
N LYS A 170 -16.79 17.61 20.61
CA LYS A 170 -15.97 17.89 19.43
C LYS A 170 -14.89 16.83 19.28
N LEU A 171 -14.96 16.07 18.22
CA LEU A 171 -14.04 14.99 17.90
C LEU A 171 -13.49 15.16 16.48
N ASN A 172 -12.39 14.51 16.19
CA ASN A 172 -11.87 14.42 14.84
C ASN A 172 -12.80 13.56 13.98
N TYR A 173 -13.21 14.11 12.87
CA TYR A 173 -13.96 13.40 11.83
C TYR A 173 -13.05 13.26 10.62
N TYR A 174 -12.84 12.05 10.18
CA TYR A 174 -11.97 11.70 9.07
C TYR A 174 -12.78 11.42 7.81
N ASP A 175 -12.22 11.75 6.65
CA ASP A 175 -12.79 11.46 5.34
C ASP A 175 -11.67 11.01 4.41
N PHE A 176 -11.66 9.71 4.10
CA PHE A 176 -10.69 9.08 3.20
C PHE A 176 -11.41 8.59 1.94
N ASP A 177 -10.86 8.94 0.79
CA ASP A 177 -11.31 8.45 -0.53
C ASP A 177 -10.07 8.05 -1.33
N TRP A 178 -9.81 6.75 -1.45
CA TRP A 178 -8.65 6.20 -2.13
C TRP A 178 -9.07 5.45 -3.39
N LYS A 179 -8.49 5.85 -4.52
CA LYS A 179 -8.80 5.31 -5.85
C LYS A 179 -7.54 4.91 -6.59
N ALA A 180 -7.65 3.86 -7.38
CA ALA A 180 -6.68 3.47 -8.40
C ALA A 180 -7.21 3.79 -9.79
N TYR A 181 -6.32 4.17 -10.70
CA TYR A 181 -6.64 4.46 -12.10
C TYR A 181 -5.62 3.77 -13.00
N LYS A 182 -6.10 2.86 -13.85
CA LYS A 182 -5.29 2.18 -14.87
C LYS A 182 -5.61 2.75 -16.25
N ILE A 183 -4.60 3.19 -16.97
CA ILE A 183 -4.74 3.70 -18.35
C ILE A 183 -4.17 2.65 -19.30
N VAL A 184 -5.03 2.08 -20.14
CA VAL A 184 -4.70 1.07 -21.15
C VAL A 184 -5.17 1.57 -22.50
N ASN A 185 -4.28 1.73 -23.46
CA ASN A 185 -4.64 2.19 -24.82
C ASN A 185 -5.48 3.47 -24.85
N GLN A 186 -5.24 4.41 -23.94
CA GLN A 186 -5.98 5.67 -23.73
C GLN A 186 -7.34 5.55 -23.01
N ASP A 187 -7.81 4.35 -22.74
CA ASP A 187 -8.97 4.13 -21.88
C ASP A 187 -8.57 4.15 -20.41
N THR A 188 -9.43 4.72 -19.56
CA THR A 188 -9.19 4.81 -18.11
C THR A 188 -10.15 3.90 -17.35
N ILE A 189 -9.59 2.99 -16.58
CA ILE A 189 -10.31 2.15 -15.63
C ILE A 189 -10.12 2.76 -14.24
N GLY A 190 -11.20 3.23 -13.62
CA GLY A 190 -11.20 3.76 -12.25
C GLY A 190 -11.74 2.72 -11.28
N GLN A 191 -11.08 2.57 -10.13
CA GLN A 191 -11.48 1.63 -9.08
C GLN A 191 -11.43 2.30 -7.72
N GLN A 192 -12.50 2.16 -6.93
CA GLN A 192 -12.49 2.54 -5.52
C GLN A 192 -11.75 1.49 -4.71
N LEU A 193 -10.64 1.87 -4.06
CA LEU A 193 -9.88 0.99 -3.16
C LEU A 193 -10.44 1.05 -1.74
N LEU A 194 -10.61 2.26 -1.22
CA LEU A 194 -11.12 2.49 0.11
C LEU A 194 -11.96 3.76 0.12
N LYS A 195 -13.12 3.71 0.77
CA LYS A 195 -13.87 4.89 1.16
C LYS A 195 -14.29 4.72 2.60
N LEU A 196 -13.75 5.58 3.46
CA LEU A 196 -13.98 5.51 4.89
C LEU A 196 -14.20 6.92 5.43
N ASN A 197 -15.29 7.13 6.15
CA ASN A 197 -15.53 8.39 6.83
C ASN A 197 -16.18 8.15 8.19
N GLY A 198 -15.90 9.02 9.14
CA GLY A 198 -16.48 8.90 10.48
C GLY A 198 -15.63 9.50 11.59
N PHE A 199 -16.11 9.29 12.82
CA PHE A 199 -15.34 9.54 14.04
C PHE A 199 -14.46 8.30 14.30
N LEU A 200 -13.27 8.30 13.73
CA LEU A 200 -12.33 7.19 13.81
C LEU A 200 -11.31 7.45 14.92
N ASP A 201 -10.69 6.39 15.40
CA ASP A 201 -9.73 6.42 16.49
C ASP A 201 -8.30 6.39 15.95
N ASP A 202 -7.80 7.57 15.55
CA ASP A 202 -6.48 7.80 14.96
C ASP A 202 -6.11 6.81 13.83
N PRO A 203 -6.87 6.83 12.72
CA PRO A 203 -6.65 5.89 11.62
C PRO A 203 -5.31 6.11 10.92
N VAL A 204 -4.70 5.02 10.46
CA VAL A 204 -3.45 5.05 9.68
C VAL A 204 -3.75 4.56 8.26
N ILE A 205 -4.04 5.49 7.36
CA ILE A 205 -4.38 5.20 5.96
C ILE A 205 -3.40 5.95 5.06
N ASN A 206 -2.43 5.23 4.54
CA ASN A 206 -1.38 5.81 3.69
C ASN A 206 -0.69 4.76 2.82
N PRO A 207 -0.16 5.15 1.64
CA PRO A 207 0.74 4.29 0.89
C PRO A 207 2.05 4.09 1.66
N ILE A 208 2.55 2.85 1.64
CA ILE A 208 3.88 2.50 2.16
C ILE A 208 4.84 2.42 0.98
N LEU A 209 4.41 1.80 -0.13
CA LEU A 209 5.17 1.66 -1.34
C LEU A 209 4.25 1.66 -2.56
N GLU A 210 4.58 2.49 -3.56
CA GLU A 210 4.02 2.45 -4.91
C GLU A 210 5.15 2.12 -5.87
N ALA A 211 5.20 0.89 -6.37
CA ALA A 211 6.23 0.42 -7.29
C ALA A 211 5.81 -0.88 -7.97
N ASP A 212 6.48 -1.25 -9.04
CA ASP A 212 6.31 -2.55 -9.68
C ASP A 212 6.89 -3.65 -8.79
N ILE A 213 6.05 -4.23 -7.92
CA ILE A 213 6.48 -5.20 -6.91
C ILE A 213 6.66 -6.58 -7.53
N ASP A 214 5.81 -6.99 -8.46
CA ASP A 214 5.83 -8.33 -9.05
C ASP A 214 6.51 -8.39 -10.42
N GLY A 215 6.91 -7.26 -11.00
CA GLY A 215 7.68 -7.18 -12.24
C GLY A 215 6.83 -7.27 -13.49
N ASP A 216 5.55 -6.92 -13.44
CA ASP A 216 4.64 -6.91 -14.59
C ASP A 216 4.74 -5.64 -15.45
N GLY A 217 5.56 -4.69 -15.03
CA GLY A 217 5.80 -3.40 -15.68
C GLY A 217 4.81 -2.30 -15.28
N LEU A 218 3.93 -2.54 -14.32
CA LEU A 218 2.99 -1.57 -13.74
C LEU A 218 3.22 -1.40 -12.24
N ASN A 219 2.92 -0.22 -11.72
CA ASN A 219 3.05 0.02 -10.29
C ASN A 219 1.96 -0.70 -9.49
N ASP A 220 2.36 -1.42 -8.48
CA ASP A 220 1.52 -1.99 -7.44
C ASP A 220 1.42 -1.05 -6.25
N LEU A 221 0.60 -1.40 -5.26
CA LEU A 221 0.43 -0.63 -4.04
C LEU A 221 0.56 -1.55 -2.82
N TYR A 222 1.48 -1.23 -1.93
CA TYR A 222 1.54 -1.74 -0.57
C TYR A 222 1.17 -0.61 0.39
N ALA A 223 0.16 -0.81 1.23
CA ALA A 223 -0.48 0.27 1.95
C ALA A 223 -0.96 -0.11 3.34
N SER A 224 -0.93 0.84 4.28
CA SER A 224 -1.66 0.76 5.54
C SER A 224 -3.09 1.25 5.35
N VAL A 225 -4.05 0.49 5.89
CA VAL A 225 -5.49 0.80 5.83
C VAL A 225 -6.18 0.63 7.19
N ALA A 226 -5.43 0.77 8.28
CA ALA A 226 -5.95 0.63 9.64
C ALA A 226 -6.91 1.77 9.99
N SER A 227 -8.13 1.44 10.41
CA SER A 227 -9.16 2.43 10.77
C SER A 227 -9.05 2.92 12.22
N LYS A 228 -8.15 2.34 13.02
CA LYS A 228 -7.86 2.77 14.40
C LYS A 228 -6.42 2.44 14.80
N TYR A 229 -5.92 3.11 15.83
CA TYR A 229 -4.53 2.98 16.28
C TYR A 229 -4.20 1.63 16.96
N SER A 230 -5.22 0.91 17.46
CA SER A 230 -5.02 -0.30 18.25
C SER A 230 -4.72 -1.56 17.44
N TYR A 231 -4.69 -1.45 16.11
CA TYR A 231 -4.25 -2.51 15.22
C TYR A 231 -3.55 -1.96 13.99
N SER A 232 -2.73 -2.77 13.36
CA SER A 232 -2.19 -2.51 12.03
C SER A 232 -2.89 -3.40 11.02
N LEU A 233 -3.18 -2.84 9.85
CA LEU A 233 -3.66 -3.59 8.69
C LEU A 233 -2.92 -3.06 7.48
N THR A 234 -2.07 -3.90 6.91
CA THR A 234 -1.37 -3.60 5.66
C THR A 234 -1.87 -4.51 4.56
N VAL A 235 -2.02 -3.98 3.36
CA VAL A 235 -2.58 -4.68 2.20
C VAL A 235 -1.67 -4.52 1.01
N LEU A 236 -1.48 -5.61 0.27
CA LEU A 236 -0.82 -5.61 -1.02
C LEU A 236 -1.87 -5.68 -2.13
N PHE A 237 -1.82 -4.71 -3.04
CA PHE A 237 -2.63 -4.65 -4.25
C PHE A 237 -1.73 -4.83 -5.46
N LEU A 238 -2.01 -5.83 -6.31
CA LEU A 238 -1.27 -6.10 -7.54
C LEU A 238 -2.09 -5.77 -8.78
N SER A 239 -1.42 -5.21 -9.77
CA SER A 239 -2.00 -4.90 -11.08
C SER A 239 -2.13 -6.13 -11.98
N SER A 240 -1.20 -7.07 -11.87
CA SER A 240 -1.13 -8.30 -12.68
C SER A 240 -2.26 -9.28 -12.43
N LEU A 241 -2.83 -9.27 -11.22
CA LEU A 241 -3.91 -10.16 -10.80
C LEU A 241 -5.29 -9.51 -10.81
N ALA A 242 -5.38 -8.26 -11.32
CA ALA A 242 -6.64 -7.54 -11.43
C ALA A 242 -7.52 -8.12 -12.53
N GLU A 243 -8.83 -8.19 -12.26
CA GLU A 243 -9.82 -8.48 -13.30
C GLU A 243 -9.82 -7.36 -14.36
N PRO A 244 -10.23 -7.64 -15.60
CA PRO A 244 -10.19 -6.66 -16.70
C PRO A 244 -10.91 -5.34 -16.42
N SER A 245 -11.90 -5.34 -15.53
CA SER A 245 -12.66 -4.16 -15.10
C SER A 245 -12.02 -3.38 -13.96
N ASN A 246 -10.96 -3.90 -13.37
CA ASN A 246 -10.32 -3.35 -12.19
C ASN A 246 -8.89 -2.89 -12.51
N ALA A 247 -8.42 -1.90 -11.77
CA ALA A 247 -7.05 -1.40 -11.89
C ALA A 247 -6.06 -2.32 -11.14
N VAL A 248 -6.45 -2.80 -9.96
CA VAL A 248 -5.66 -3.67 -9.08
C VAL A 248 -6.56 -4.67 -8.35
N LYS A 249 -5.94 -5.69 -7.76
CA LYS A 249 -6.59 -6.65 -6.85
C LYS A 249 -5.85 -6.68 -5.52
N ALA A 250 -6.59 -6.65 -4.41
CA ALA A 250 -6.04 -6.95 -3.09
C ALA A 250 -5.70 -8.44 -3.04
N VAL A 251 -4.44 -8.78 -2.78
CA VAL A 251 -3.94 -10.16 -2.92
C VAL A 251 -3.37 -10.73 -1.63
N ALA A 252 -2.98 -9.89 -0.71
CA ALA A 252 -2.51 -10.29 0.61
C ALA A 252 -2.77 -9.17 1.62
N ALA A 253 -3.01 -9.56 2.87
CA ALA A 253 -3.08 -8.63 3.98
C ALA A 253 -2.33 -9.18 5.18
N LEU A 254 -1.78 -8.29 5.98
CA LEU A 254 -1.22 -8.58 7.28
C LEU A 254 -1.94 -7.72 8.31
N GLN A 255 -2.56 -8.39 9.25
CA GLN A 255 -3.22 -7.74 10.37
C GLN A 255 -2.49 -8.12 11.67
N ASP A 256 -2.15 -7.13 12.46
CA ASP A 256 -1.55 -7.31 13.77
C ASP A 256 -2.37 -6.52 14.79
N PHE A 257 -2.69 -7.16 15.89
CA PHE A 257 -3.35 -6.55 17.04
C PHE A 257 -2.31 -6.36 18.13
N GLY A 258 -2.20 -5.16 18.66
CA GLY A 258 -1.47 -4.95 19.89
C GLY A 258 -2.14 -5.78 21.01
N CYS A 259 -1.41 -6.71 21.57
CA CYS A 259 -1.80 -7.42 22.79
C CYS A 259 -1.87 -6.47 23.99
#